data_442cd00f79dc2d3a30b42060fbe7c0ad
#
_entry.id   442cd00f79dc2d3a30b42060fbe7c0ad
#
_cell.length_a   1.000
_cell.length_b   1.000
_cell.length_c   1.000
_cell.angle_alpha   90.00
_cell.angle_beta   90.00
_cell.angle_gamma   90.00
#
_symmetry.space_group_name_H-M   'P 1'
#
loop_
_entity.id
_entity.type
_entity.pdbx_description
1 polymer ?
#
loop_
_entity_poly.entity_id
_entity_poly.type
_entity_poly.pdbx_seq_one_letter_code
_entity_poly.pdbx_strand_id
1 'polypeptide(L)'
;MTAGKFWLLATPYTRYPHGHDAAYWLAVETRGFLLRNGIPCFSPIVHAHPVCHHCGFDVHDIPFWLLSEAPIRAHAHGMIFLLADGWRDSFGMKSEREEFEALSRPVVEMTPFELPDELRL
;
A
#
# COMPACT_ATOMS: atom_id res chain seq x y z
N MET A 1 1.78 0.54 19.53
CA MET A 1 0.67 0.51 18.54
C MET A 1 -0.37 1.56 18.92
N THR A 2 -0.80 2.37 17.95
CA THR A 2 -1.80 3.40 18.20
C THR A 2 -3.19 2.78 18.09
N ALA A 3 -3.90 2.69 19.20
CA ALA A 3 -5.22 2.05 19.24
C ALA A 3 -6.19 2.72 18.27
N GLY A 4 -6.88 1.91 17.49
CA GLY A 4 -7.91 2.36 16.54
C GLY A 4 -7.41 3.02 15.28
N LYS A 5 -6.08 3.04 15.05
CA LYS A 5 -5.51 3.64 13.85
C LYS A 5 -4.74 2.61 13.04
N PHE A 6 -4.77 2.75 11.71
CA PHE A 6 -3.96 1.94 10.82
C PHE A 6 -3.40 2.80 9.68
N TRP A 7 -2.34 2.30 9.07
CA TRP A 7 -1.70 2.92 7.92
C TRP A 7 -2.09 2.20 6.63
N LEU A 8 -2.29 2.96 5.57
CA LEU A 8 -2.40 2.38 4.23
C LEU A 8 -0.98 2.09 3.73
N LEU A 9 -0.72 0.86 3.35
CA LEU A 9 0.58 0.47 2.77
C LEU A 9 0.48 0.51 1.25
N ALA A 10 1.15 1.48 0.64
CA ALA A 10 1.21 1.62 -0.81
C ALA A 10 2.49 0.98 -1.35
N THR A 11 2.33 0.02 -2.26
CA THR A 11 3.44 -0.71 -2.89
C THR A 11 3.22 -0.78 -4.40
N PRO A 12 4.30 -0.89 -5.21
CA PRO A 12 4.16 -1.00 -6.66
C PRO A 12 3.54 -2.33 -7.05
N TYR A 13 2.72 -2.33 -8.12
CA TYR A 13 2.04 -3.54 -8.59
C TYR A 13 2.06 -3.66 -10.11
N THR A 14 1.23 -2.88 -10.84
CA THR A 14 1.08 -3.04 -12.28
C THR A 14 2.35 -2.72 -13.06
N ARG A 15 3.22 -1.87 -12.54
CA ARG A 15 4.51 -1.49 -13.12
C ARG A 15 5.70 -2.09 -12.39
N TYR A 16 5.46 -3.04 -11.50
CA TYR A 16 6.57 -3.70 -10.80
C TYR A 16 7.37 -4.52 -11.81
N PRO A 17 8.70 -4.28 -11.92
CA PRO A 17 9.50 -4.91 -12.99
C PRO A 17 9.65 -6.41 -12.89
N HIS A 18 9.35 -6.99 -11.72
CA HIS A 18 9.46 -8.43 -11.49
C HIS A 18 8.12 -9.18 -11.58
N GLY A 19 7.05 -8.50 -12.02
CA GLY A 19 5.73 -9.10 -12.23
C GLY A 19 4.79 -8.99 -11.03
N HIS A 20 3.52 -9.32 -11.29
CA HIS A 20 2.44 -9.14 -10.31
C HIS A 20 2.57 -10.09 -9.11
N ASP A 21 2.98 -11.33 -9.33
CA ASP A 21 3.14 -12.28 -8.23
C ASP A 21 4.27 -11.83 -7.28
N ALA A 22 5.39 -11.38 -7.83
CA ALA A 22 6.49 -10.87 -7.03
C ALA A 22 6.09 -9.59 -6.29
N ALA A 23 5.29 -8.73 -6.93
CA ALA A 23 4.73 -7.53 -6.28
C ALA A 23 3.83 -7.90 -5.10
N TYR A 24 3.01 -8.91 -5.27
CA TYR A 24 2.17 -9.45 -4.18
C TYR A 24 3.01 -9.91 -3.00
N TRP A 25 4.03 -10.73 -3.24
CA TRP A 25 4.89 -11.24 -2.17
C TRP A 25 5.66 -10.12 -1.48
N LEU A 26 6.11 -9.10 -2.23
CA LEU A 26 6.72 -7.92 -1.64
C LEU A 26 5.76 -7.23 -0.68
N ALA A 27 4.51 -7.06 -1.06
CA ALA A 27 3.50 -6.44 -0.21
C ALA A 27 3.22 -7.28 1.04
N VAL A 28 3.11 -8.60 0.89
CA VAL A 28 2.92 -9.54 2.02
C VAL A 28 4.08 -9.42 3.01
N GLU A 29 5.30 -9.49 2.53
CA GLU A 29 6.50 -9.45 3.38
C GLU A 29 6.65 -8.09 4.06
N THR A 30 6.37 -7.00 3.34
CA THR A 30 6.42 -5.66 3.90
C THR A 30 5.37 -5.47 4.99
N ARG A 31 4.15 -5.97 4.75
CA ARG A 31 3.10 -5.93 5.76
C ARG A 31 3.50 -6.73 6.99
N GLY A 32 4.07 -7.91 6.81
CA GLY A 32 4.59 -8.73 7.91
C GLY A 32 5.67 -8.02 8.71
N PHE A 33 6.59 -7.34 8.03
CA PHE A 33 7.62 -6.53 8.66
C PHE A 33 7.02 -5.44 9.55
N LEU A 34 6.03 -4.71 9.04
CA LEU A 34 5.37 -3.65 9.80
C LEU A 34 4.61 -4.21 11.00
N LEU A 35 3.89 -5.31 10.82
CA LEU A 35 3.16 -5.94 11.92
C LEU A 35 4.09 -6.43 13.02
N ARG A 36 5.27 -6.97 12.68
CA ARG A 36 6.27 -7.36 13.69
C ARG A 36 6.78 -6.16 14.48
N ASN A 37 6.74 -4.97 13.90
CA ASN A 37 7.13 -3.74 14.56
C ASN A 37 5.95 -3.03 15.25
N GLY A 38 4.80 -3.69 15.36
CA GLY A 38 3.64 -3.17 16.05
C GLY A 38 2.86 -2.11 15.29
N ILE A 39 3.02 -2.06 13.97
CA ILE A 39 2.39 -1.04 13.13
C ILE A 39 1.20 -1.64 12.38
N PRO A 40 -0.05 -1.31 12.75
CA PRO A 40 -1.22 -1.77 12.02
C PRO A 40 -1.22 -1.16 10.62
N CYS A 41 -1.40 -1.99 9.61
CA CYS A 41 -1.45 -1.51 8.23
C CYS A 41 -2.37 -2.38 7.37
N PHE A 42 -2.93 -1.76 6.34
CA PHE A 42 -3.73 -2.43 5.32
C PHE A 42 -3.01 -2.29 3.99
N SER A 43 -2.84 -3.41 3.28
CA SER A 43 -2.25 -3.41 1.94
C SER A 43 -3.34 -3.69 0.90
N PRO A 44 -3.63 -2.73 0.01
CA PRO A 44 -4.54 -2.98 -1.10
C PRO A 44 -4.12 -4.16 -1.97
N ILE A 45 -2.83 -4.34 -2.18
CA ILE A 45 -2.31 -5.41 -3.04
C ILE A 45 -2.49 -6.78 -2.38
N VAL A 46 -2.20 -6.90 -1.09
CA VAL A 46 -2.41 -8.15 -0.35
C VAL A 46 -3.88 -8.56 -0.39
N HIS A 47 -4.77 -7.57 -0.31
CA HIS A 47 -6.22 -7.82 -0.38
C HIS A 47 -6.67 -8.16 -1.81
N ALA A 48 -6.27 -7.38 -2.81
CA ALA A 48 -6.84 -7.45 -4.15
C ALA A 48 -6.22 -8.54 -5.03
N HIS A 49 -4.93 -8.81 -4.91
CA HIS A 49 -4.24 -9.74 -5.81
C HIS A 49 -4.87 -11.14 -5.83
N PRO A 50 -5.10 -11.82 -4.69
CA PRO A 50 -5.75 -13.13 -4.72
C PRO A 50 -7.18 -13.07 -5.23
N VAL A 51 -7.90 -11.98 -4.99
CA VAL A 51 -9.26 -11.80 -5.49
C VAL A 51 -9.25 -11.68 -7.02
N CYS A 52 -8.32 -10.91 -7.57
CA CYS A 52 -8.15 -10.80 -9.04
C CYS A 52 -7.85 -12.15 -9.66
N HIS A 53 -6.90 -12.89 -9.10
CA HIS A 53 -6.49 -14.18 -9.63
C HIS A 53 -7.59 -15.22 -9.55
N HIS A 54 -8.26 -15.30 -8.41
CA HIS A 54 -9.27 -16.33 -8.18
C HIS A 54 -10.59 -16.01 -8.89
N CYS A 55 -10.98 -14.73 -8.91
CA CYS A 55 -12.30 -14.32 -9.41
C CYS A 55 -12.27 -13.71 -10.81
N GLY A 56 -11.10 -13.53 -11.40
CA GLY A 56 -10.95 -13.04 -12.78
C GLY A 56 -11.17 -11.55 -12.97
N PHE A 57 -10.86 -10.73 -11.96
CA PHE A 57 -10.91 -9.27 -12.11
C PHE A 57 -9.69 -8.75 -12.84
N ASP A 58 -9.85 -7.64 -13.55
CA ASP A 58 -8.77 -6.97 -14.26
C ASP A 58 -7.92 -6.14 -13.30
N VAL A 59 -6.65 -6.52 -13.15
CA VAL A 59 -5.70 -5.78 -12.29
C VAL A 59 -5.39 -4.39 -12.83
N HIS A 60 -5.65 -4.13 -14.11
CA HIS A 60 -5.38 -2.85 -14.76
C HIS A 60 -6.55 -1.88 -14.68
N ASP A 61 -7.70 -2.30 -14.15
CA ASP A 61 -8.85 -1.42 -13.97
C ASP A 61 -8.66 -0.55 -12.72
N ILE A 62 -7.74 0.41 -12.83
CA ILE A 62 -7.36 1.28 -11.72
C ILE A 62 -8.56 2.03 -11.13
N PRO A 63 -9.46 2.66 -11.95
CA PRO A 63 -10.62 3.34 -11.38
C PRO A 63 -11.51 2.43 -10.54
N PHE A 64 -11.72 1.18 -10.99
CA PHE A 64 -12.51 0.20 -10.25
C PHE A 64 -11.90 -0.08 -8.87
N TRP A 65 -10.59 -0.34 -8.84
CA TRP A 65 -9.91 -0.68 -7.58
C TRP A 65 -9.81 0.51 -6.64
N LEU A 66 -9.54 1.71 -7.16
CA LEU A 66 -9.53 2.92 -6.33
C LEU A 66 -10.90 3.17 -5.70
N LEU A 67 -11.97 3.00 -6.45
CA LEU A 67 -13.32 3.18 -5.93
C LEU A 67 -13.69 2.11 -4.90
N SER A 68 -13.34 0.86 -5.18
CA SER A 68 -13.63 -0.28 -4.30
C SER A 68 -12.95 -0.14 -2.94
N GLU A 69 -11.76 0.47 -2.91
CA GLU A 69 -10.96 0.61 -1.71
C GLU A 69 -11.08 1.99 -1.05
N ALA A 70 -11.87 2.88 -1.63
CA ALA A 70 -12.06 4.24 -1.10
C ALA A 70 -12.51 4.27 0.37
N PRO A 71 -13.43 3.41 0.84
CA PRO A 71 -13.80 3.40 2.26
C PRO A 71 -12.63 3.06 3.18
N ILE A 72 -11.73 2.19 2.75
CA ILE A 72 -10.54 1.83 3.55
C ILE A 72 -9.60 3.04 3.63
N ARG A 73 -9.31 3.67 2.48
CA ARG A 73 -8.46 4.87 2.46
C ARG A 73 -9.02 5.99 3.30
N ALA A 74 -10.34 6.15 3.29
CA ALA A 74 -11.01 7.22 4.04
C ALA A 74 -10.76 7.13 5.55
N HIS A 75 -10.52 5.95 6.08
CA HIS A 75 -10.32 5.73 7.51
C HIS A 75 -8.86 5.53 7.91
N ALA A 76 -7.93 5.46 6.96
CA ALA A 76 -6.52 5.31 7.26
C ALA A 76 -5.97 6.59 7.91
N HIS A 77 -5.14 6.42 8.93
CA HIS A 77 -4.48 7.56 9.59
C HIS A 77 -3.53 8.28 8.64
N GLY A 78 -2.79 7.51 7.88
CA GLY A 78 -1.82 8.01 6.93
C GLY A 78 -1.38 6.90 5.98
N MET A 79 -0.36 7.18 5.19
CA MET A 79 0.15 6.28 4.18
C MET A 79 1.61 5.96 4.43
N ILE A 80 1.97 4.69 4.29
CA ILE A 80 3.37 4.26 4.18
C ILE A 80 3.63 4.01 2.70
N PHE A 81 4.54 4.78 2.13
CA PHE A 81 4.84 4.78 0.70
C PHE A 81 6.16 4.03 0.48
N LEU A 82 6.08 2.80 -0.05
CA LEU A 82 7.25 1.94 -0.19
C LEU A 82 8.08 2.33 -1.41
N LEU A 83 9.36 2.66 -1.19
CA LEU A 83 10.30 3.05 -2.24
C LEU A 83 10.95 1.82 -2.88
N ALA A 84 10.14 0.88 -3.35
CA ALA A 84 10.59 -0.31 -4.07
C ALA A 84 10.64 -0.04 -5.57
N ASP A 85 11.31 -0.91 -6.32
CA ASP A 85 11.42 -0.78 -7.77
C ASP A 85 10.07 -0.56 -8.43
N GLY A 86 10.01 0.39 -9.37
CA GLY A 86 8.77 0.71 -10.09
C GLY A 86 7.86 1.70 -9.39
N TRP A 87 8.19 2.19 -8.20
CA TRP A 87 7.32 3.12 -7.46
C TRP A 87 7.06 4.43 -8.23
N ARG A 88 8.07 4.90 -9.00
CA ARG A 88 7.94 6.15 -9.77
C ARG A 88 6.95 6.04 -10.92
N ASP A 89 6.71 4.83 -11.41
CA ASP A 89 5.83 4.55 -12.55
C ASP A 89 4.47 4.02 -12.10
N SER A 90 4.22 3.92 -10.81
CA SER A 90 2.96 3.39 -10.28
C SER A 90 1.90 4.47 -10.22
N PHE A 91 0.92 4.41 -11.13
CA PHE A 91 -0.21 5.34 -11.13
C PHE A 91 -1.02 5.24 -9.83
N GLY A 92 -1.28 4.02 -9.36
CA GLY A 92 -2.04 3.78 -8.13
C GLY A 92 -1.38 4.42 -6.91
N MET A 93 -0.08 4.20 -6.73
CA MET A 93 0.67 4.79 -5.62
C MET A 93 0.64 6.32 -5.67
N LYS A 94 0.86 6.87 -6.85
CA LYS A 94 0.86 8.33 -7.05
C LYS A 94 -0.50 8.93 -6.76
N SER A 95 -1.56 8.31 -7.25
CA SER A 95 -2.94 8.77 -7.06
C SER A 95 -3.33 8.73 -5.58
N GLU A 96 -3.01 7.66 -4.88
CA GLU A 96 -3.27 7.52 -3.46
C GLU A 96 -2.48 8.55 -2.64
N ARG A 97 -1.22 8.77 -3.00
CA ARG A 97 -0.39 9.78 -2.32
C ARG A 97 -0.97 11.18 -2.45
N GLU A 98 -1.38 11.55 -3.68
CA GLU A 98 -2.01 12.86 -3.93
C GLU A 98 -3.27 13.05 -3.09
N GLU A 99 -4.08 12.00 -2.95
CA GLU A 99 -5.28 12.03 -2.10
C GLU A 99 -4.94 12.29 -0.64
N PHE A 100 -3.95 11.58 -0.09
CA PHE A 100 -3.54 11.76 1.30
C PHE A 100 -2.95 13.15 1.55
N GLU A 101 -2.10 13.62 0.64
CA GLU A 101 -1.49 14.95 0.75
C GLU A 101 -2.55 16.05 0.67
N ALA A 102 -3.54 15.91 -0.22
CA ALA A 102 -4.63 16.88 -0.34
C ALA A 102 -5.48 16.97 0.93
N LEU A 103 -5.56 15.88 1.70
CA LEU A 103 -6.30 15.85 2.97
C LEU A 103 -5.41 16.12 4.19
N SER A 104 -4.17 16.52 3.97
CA SER A 104 -3.17 16.78 5.02
C SER A 104 -2.95 15.58 5.95
N ARG A 105 -3.10 14.35 5.41
CA ARG A 105 -2.79 13.13 6.14
C ARG A 105 -1.31 12.79 5.99
N PRO A 106 -0.67 12.20 7.02
CA PRO A 106 0.75 11.86 6.95
C PRO A 106 1.06 10.89 5.81
N VAL A 107 2.17 11.14 5.11
CA VAL A 107 2.76 10.22 4.14
C VAL A 107 4.20 9.96 4.59
N VAL A 108 4.51 8.71 4.90
CA VAL A 108 5.84 8.29 5.36
C VAL A 108 6.47 7.43 4.27
N GLU A 109 7.57 7.89 3.71
CA GLU A 109 8.35 7.10 2.76
C GLU A 109 9.17 6.05 3.50
N MET A 110 9.20 4.82 2.98
CA MET A 110 9.95 3.73 3.60
C MET A 110 10.78 3.00 2.56
N THR A 111 12.07 2.88 2.82
CA THR A 111 12.94 1.97 2.09
C THR A 111 12.59 0.54 2.51
N PRO A 112 12.58 -0.44 1.56
CA PRO A 112 12.22 -1.81 1.90
C PRO A 112 12.96 -2.35 3.13
N PHE A 113 12.18 -2.80 4.11
CA PHE A 113 12.65 -3.43 5.34
C PHE A 113 13.55 -2.55 6.23
N GLU A 114 13.42 -1.22 6.09
CA GLU A 114 14.08 -0.26 6.96
C GLU A 114 13.02 0.59 7.63
N LEU A 115 12.82 0.40 8.93
CA LEU A 115 11.76 1.09 9.68
C LEU A 115 12.09 2.58 9.80
N PRO A 116 11.27 3.48 9.23
CA PRO A 116 11.49 4.92 9.37
C PRO A 116 11.30 5.38 10.81
N ASP A 117 12.04 6.41 11.20
CA ASP A 117 11.92 6.98 12.56
C ASP A 117 10.50 7.45 12.87
N GLU A 118 9.79 7.99 11.88
CA GLU A 118 8.42 8.49 12.02
C GLU A 118 7.43 7.40 12.46
N LEU A 119 7.76 6.12 12.22
CA LEU A 119 6.93 4.97 12.60
C LEU A 119 7.38 4.30 13.88
N ARG A 120 8.50 4.74 14.47
CA ARG A 120 8.98 4.18 15.74
C ARG A 120 8.13 4.68 16.89
N LEU A 121 7.76 3.75 17.75
CA LEU A 121 6.92 4.02 18.91
C LEU A 121 7.76 4.30 20.13
#